data_46208c908ed8afaeaf9c5670bd086d55
#
_entry.id   46208c908ed8afaeaf9c5670bd086d55
#
_cell.length_a   1.000
_cell.length_b   1.000
_cell.length_c   1.000
_cell.angle_alpha   90.00
_cell.angle_beta   90.00
_cell.angle_gamma   90.00
#
_symmetry.space_group_name_H-M   'P 1'
#
loop_
_entity.id
_entity.type
_entity.pdbx_description
1 polymer ?
#
loop_
_entity_poly.entity_id
_entity_poly.type
_entity_poly.pdbx_seq_one_letter_code
_entity_poly.pdbx_strand_id
1 'polypeptide(L)'
;MKFTKAVRQKARLRLALTGPSGSGKTYSALLMAQGIGGRIAVIDTERSSASLYAHLCEFDALNLSPPYTPERFIEAISAAEEAGYDTVIIDSITHEWSGIGGCLELSDSIAKSKYKGNSWSAWNDITPRHRAFLDRIMQSPLHVIATMRSKTETAQVEENGRKKVAKLGMKSEQRDGTEYEFTVVLDLVHDGHYAAASKDRTGLFSGDPKPITVSTGKTIVDWLNSGADLAPEPPKPEADAGKITPAAGAMGRVAPDRMDVIDDYATRLQDACKRNDESSAAELVAEIQDADEKVAVWSLLDSAERSFIKRAVAAQQHTQEAA
;
A
#
# COMPACT_ATOMS: atom_id res chain seq x y z
N MET A 1 20.75 17.85 -2.90
CA MET A 1 20.58 16.71 -3.83
C MET A 1 21.91 16.46 -4.55
N LYS A 2 22.33 15.19 -4.73
CA LYS A 2 23.58 14.83 -5.40
C LYS A 2 23.31 13.70 -6.39
N PHE A 3 23.78 13.84 -7.61
CA PHE A 3 23.73 12.76 -8.61
C PHE A 3 24.90 11.79 -8.37
N THR A 4 24.63 10.49 -8.49
CA THR A 4 25.62 9.42 -8.44
C THR A 4 25.51 8.58 -9.71
N LYS A 5 26.63 7.94 -10.11
CA LYS A 5 26.62 7.04 -11.28
C LYS A 5 25.69 5.87 -10.98
N ALA A 6 24.75 5.61 -11.89
CA ALA A 6 23.82 4.49 -11.77
C ALA A 6 24.57 3.15 -11.92
N VAL A 7 24.33 2.24 -11.00
CA VAL A 7 24.81 0.86 -11.02
C VAL A 7 23.61 -0.04 -10.80
N ARG A 8 23.48 -1.13 -11.56
CA ARG A 8 22.40 -2.10 -11.34
C ARG A 8 22.62 -2.79 -10.00
N GLN A 9 21.64 -2.67 -9.13
CA GLN A 9 21.64 -3.29 -7.80
C GLN A 9 20.82 -4.58 -7.79
N LYS A 10 21.09 -5.48 -6.86
CA LYS A 10 20.20 -6.61 -6.54
C LYS A 10 18.81 -6.06 -6.19
N ALA A 11 17.79 -6.75 -6.65
CA ALA A 11 16.40 -6.31 -6.44
C ALA A 11 15.49 -7.49 -6.09
N ARG A 12 14.37 -7.20 -5.47
CA ARG A 12 13.30 -8.17 -5.26
C ARG A 12 12.34 -8.15 -6.45
N LEU A 13 11.82 -9.31 -6.81
CA LEU A 13 10.86 -9.44 -7.90
C LEU A 13 9.57 -8.70 -7.58
N ARG A 14 9.04 -7.98 -8.58
CA ARG A 14 7.68 -7.45 -8.63
C ARG A 14 7.07 -7.94 -9.94
N LEU A 15 6.37 -9.07 -9.86
CA LEU A 15 5.77 -9.74 -11.01
C LEU A 15 4.25 -9.67 -10.93
N ALA A 16 3.60 -9.29 -12.02
CA ALA A 16 2.18 -9.45 -12.19
C ALA A 16 1.89 -10.53 -13.25
N LEU A 17 0.98 -11.43 -12.94
CA LEU A 17 0.44 -12.43 -13.85
C LEU A 17 -1.01 -12.09 -14.16
N THR A 18 -1.31 -11.71 -15.39
CA THR A 18 -2.68 -11.37 -15.80
C THR A 18 -3.27 -12.47 -16.68
N GLY A 19 -4.57 -12.59 -16.71
CA GLY A 19 -5.22 -13.55 -17.59
C GLY A 19 -6.67 -13.88 -17.20
N PRO A 20 -7.45 -14.46 -18.12
CA PRO A 20 -8.81 -14.90 -17.85
C PRO A 20 -8.85 -16.04 -16.83
N SER A 21 -10.06 -16.40 -16.41
CA SER A 21 -10.26 -17.60 -15.58
C SER A 21 -9.75 -18.84 -16.32
N GLY A 22 -9.06 -19.75 -15.59
CA GLY A 22 -8.50 -20.97 -16.20
C GLY A 22 -7.21 -20.78 -17.00
N SER A 23 -6.64 -19.58 -17.11
CA SER A 23 -5.36 -19.37 -17.83
C SER A 23 -4.13 -19.89 -17.08
N GLY A 24 -4.27 -20.42 -15.85
CA GLY A 24 -3.17 -21.01 -15.09
C GLY A 24 -2.37 -20.01 -14.23
N LYS A 25 -2.94 -18.86 -13.84
CA LYS A 25 -2.26 -17.82 -13.04
C LYS A 25 -1.67 -18.38 -11.74
N THR A 26 -2.51 -19.00 -10.92
CA THR A 26 -2.12 -19.61 -9.63
C THR A 26 -1.01 -20.66 -9.81
N TYR A 27 -1.22 -21.56 -10.77
CA TYR A 27 -0.26 -22.60 -11.12
C TYR A 27 1.10 -22.01 -11.53
N SER A 28 1.09 -21.04 -12.43
CA SER A 28 2.30 -20.35 -12.92
C SER A 28 2.98 -19.55 -11.81
N ALA A 29 2.22 -18.92 -10.92
CA ALA A 29 2.78 -18.20 -9.77
C ALA A 29 3.54 -19.14 -8.82
N LEU A 30 2.99 -20.33 -8.54
CA LEU A 30 3.64 -21.35 -7.70
C LEU A 30 4.90 -21.91 -8.35
N LEU A 31 4.89 -22.21 -9.65
CA LEU A 31 6.09 -22.65 -10.37
C LEU A 31 7.18 -21.57 -10.39
N MET A 32 6.79 -20.32 -10.57
CA MET A 32 7.71 -19.18 -10.51
C MET A 32 8.34 -19.06 -9.12
N ALA A 33 7.53 -19.10 -8.07
CA ALA A 33 7.99 -19.02 -6.68
C ALA A 33 8.88 -20.22 -6.30
N GLN A 34 8.53 -21.42 -6.74
CA GLN A 34 9.36 -22.61 -6.55
C GLN A 34 10.76 -22.44 -7.19
N GLY A 35 10.81 -21.84 -8.38
CA GLY A 35 12.06 -21.56 -9.07
C GLY A 35 12.91 -20.48 -8.39
N ILE A 36 12.27 -19.49 -7.77
CA ILE A 36 12.94 -18.47 -6.96
C ILE A 36 13.58 -19.12 -5.72
N GLY A 37 12.87 -20.08 -5.10
CA GLY A 37 13.31 -20.78 -3.89
C GLY A 37 12.93 -20.05 -2.61
N GLY A 38 13.32 -20.65 -1.47
CA GLY A 38 12.97 -20.16 -0.15
C GLY A 38 11.54 -20.50 0.28
N ARG A 39 11.06 -19.87 1.36
CA ARG A 39 9.72 -20.08 1.92
C ARG A 39 8.68 -19.26 1.17
N ILE A 40 7.57 -19.89 0.82
CA ILE A 40 6.51 -19.30 0.01
C ILE A 40 5.26 -19.09 0.88
N ALA A 41 4.73 -17.86 0.91
CA ALA A 41 3.42 -17.52 1.43
C ALA A 41 2.45 -17.23 0.28
N VAL A 42 1.20 -17.70 0.41
CA VAL A 42 0.12 -17.39 -0.52
C VAL A 42 -1.00 -16.67 0.23
N ILE A 43 -1.31 -15.45 -0.16
CA ILE A 43 -2.52 -14.73 0.26
C ILE A 43 -3.62 -15.09 -0.73
N ASP A 44 -4.47 -16.05 -0.35
CA ASP A 44 -5.53 -16.59 -1.20
C ASP A 44 -6.84 -15.85 -0.92
N THR A 45 -7.36 -15.17 -1.94
CA THR A 45 -8.68 -14.52 -1.93
C THR A 45 -9.72 -15.31 -2.72
N GLU A 46 -9.33 -16.46 -3.29
CA GLU A 46 -10.16 -17.31 -4.15
C GLU A 46 -10.63 -18.60 -3.42
N ARG A 47 -10.97 -18.48 -2.13
CA ARG A 47 -11.59 -19.53 -1.33
C ARG A 47 -10.76 -20.83 -1.25
N SER A 48 -9.49 -20.70 -0.91
CA SER A 48 -8.54 -21.82 -0.78
C SER A 48 -8.24 -22.55 -2.09
N SER A 49 -8.43 -21.88 -3.23
CA SER A 49 -8.15 -22.49 -4.54
C SER A 49 -6.67 -22.81 -4.74
N ALA A 50 -5.77 -22.04 -4.14
CA ALA A 50 -4.34 -22.29 -4.17
C ALA A 50 -3.97 -23.64 -3.54
N SER A 51 -4.67 -24.06 -2.49
CA SER A 51 -4.42 -25.31 -1.80
C SER A 51 -4.63 -26.57 -2.68
N LEU A 52 -5.39 -26.47 -3.76
CA LEU A 52 -5.55 -27.53 -4.75
C LEU A 52 -4.22 -27.88 -5.44
N TYR A 53 -3.26 -26.97 -5.41
CA TYR A 53 -1.93 -27.11 -6.01
C TYR A 53 -0.81 -27.44 -5.01
N ALA A 54 -1.16 -27.88 -3.78
CA ALA A 54 -0.17 -28.23 -2.75
C ALA A 54 0.79 -29.36 -3.16
N HIS A 55 0.46 -30.11 -4.19
CA HIS A 55 1.32 -31.15 -4.77
C HIS A 55 2.47 -30.59 -5.61
N LEU A 56 2.47 -29.31 -6.00
CA LEU A 56 3.51 -28.70 -6.83
C LEU A 56 4.76 -28.32 -6.04
N CYS A 57 4.56 -27.70 -4.88
CA CYS A 57 5.62 -27.26 -3.99
C CYS A 57 5.06 -27.01 -2.59
N GLU A 58 5.95 -26.88 -1.61
CA GLU A 58 5.56 -26.49 -0.24
C GLU A 58 5.30 -24.98 -0.20
N PHE A 59 4.17 -24.58 0.37
CA PHE A 59 3.80 -23.21 0.67
C PHE A 59 2.78 -23.14 1.81
N ASP A 60 2.77 -22.01 2.51
CA ASP A 60 1.76 -21.72 3.51
C ASP A 60 0.70 -20.78 2.91
N ALA A 61 -0.58 -20.99 3.20
CA ALA A 61 -1.68 -20.21 2.67
C ALA A 61 -2.45 -19.47 3.76
N LEU A 62 -2.62 -18.16 3.57
CA LEU A 62 -3.52 -17.31 4.34
C LEU A 62 -4.78 -17.07 3.52
N ASN A 63 -5.92 -17.64 3.95
CA ASN A 63 -7.21 -17.42 3.30
C ASN A 63 -7.79 -16.08 3.73
N LEU A 64 -7.67 -15.08 2.88
CA LEU A 64 -8.21 -13.75 3.09
C LEU A 64 -9.68 -13.71 2.65
N SER A 65 -10.59 -13.59 3.61
CA SER A 65 -12.04 -13.47 3.37
C SER A 65 -12.47 -12.01 3.28
N PRO A 66 -13.62 -11.69 2.66
CA PRO A 66 -14.16 -10.33 2.67
C PRO A 66 -14.28 -9.72 4.10
N PRO A 67 -14.21 -8.39 4.24
CA PRO A 67 -14.05 -7.39 3.17
C PRO A 67 -12.61 -7.32 2.63
N TYR A 68 -12.47 -7.10 1.34
CA TYR A 68 -11.17 -7.04 0.66
C TYR A 68 -10.62 -5.60 0.62
N THR A 69 -10.49 -4.97 1.79
CA THR A 69 -9.99 -3.60 1.87
C THR A 69 -8.48 -3.55 1.65
N PRO A 70 -7.92 -2.44 1.10
CA PRO A 70 -6.48 -2.28 0.91
C PRO A 70 -5.67 -2.56 2.18
N GLU A 71 -6.15 -2.15 3.34
CA GLU A 71 -5.48 -2.31 4.63
C GLU A 71 -5.29 -3.78 5.00
N ARG A 72 -6.28 -4.63 4.74
CA ARG A 72 -6.17 -6.06 5.04
C ARG A 72 -5.14 -6.77 4.16
N PHE A 73 -4.96 -6.33 2.91
CA PHE A 73 -3.85 -6.83 2.09
C PHE A 73 -2.51 -6.35 2.63
N ILE A 74 -2.42 -5.09 3.08
CA ILE A 74 -1.21 -4.55 3.72
C ILE A 74 -0.86 -5.38 4.96
N GLU A 75 -1.83 -5.67 5.82
CA GLU A 75 -1.66 -6.51 7.01
C GLU A 75 -1.19 -7.93 6.65
N ALA A 76 -1.79 -8.55 5.63
CA ALA A 76 -1.41 -9.88 5.18
C ALA A 76 0.02 -9.94 4.62
N ILE A 77 0.45 -8.92 3.85
CA ILE A 77 1.83 -8.81 3.37
C ILE A 77 2.78 -8.63 4.55
N SER A 78 2.43 -7.77 5.52
CA SER A 78 3.24 -7.53 6.72
C SER A 78 3.41 -8.80 7.54
N ALA A 79 2.35 -9.59 7.71
CA ALA A 79 2.42 -10.88 8.41
C ALA A 79 3.36 -11.88 7.71
N ALA A 80 3.38 -11.90 6.36
CA ALA A 80 4.32 -12.73 5.62
C ALA A 80 5.78 -12.28 5.82
N GLU A 81 6.02 -10.97 5.88
CA GLU A 81 7.35 -10.41 6.14
C GLU A 81 7.84 -10.73 7.56
N GLU A 82 7.00 -10.53 8.57
CA GLU A 82 7.30 -10.82 9.98
C GLU A 82 7.56 -12.31 10.22
N ALA A 83 6.85 -13.19 9.50
CA ALA A 83 7.05 -14.63 9.56
C ALA A 83 8.30 -15.12 8.80
N GLY A 84 9.02 -14.23 8.09
CA GLY A 84 10.28 -14.52 7.41
C GLY A 84 10.13 -15.38 6.16
N TYR A 85 9.08 -15.15 5.36
CA TYR A 85 8.96 -15.74 4.02
C TYR A 85 9.91 -15.04 3.05
N ASP A 86 10.26 -15.73 1.95
CA ASP A 86 11.11 -15.18 0.88
C ASP A 86 10.28 -14.65 -0.28
N THR A 87 9.15 -15.31 -0.55
CA THR A 87 8.21 -14.96 -1.62
C THR A 87 6.79 -14.91 -1.09
N VAL A 88 6.05 -13.86 -1.45
CA VAL A 88 4.59 -13.78 -1.24
C VAL A 88 3.88 -13.76 -2.59
N ILE A 89 2.91 -14.66 -2.74
CA ILE A 89 1.96 -14.68 -3.86
C ILE A 89 0.65 -14.07 -3.36
N ILE A 90 0.08 -13.12 -4.11
CA ILE A 90 -1.24 -12.54 -3.81
C ILE A 90 -2.19 -12.96 -4.92
N ASP A 91 -3.08 -13.89 -4.61
CA ASP A 91 -4.01 -14.49 -5.58
C ASP A 91 -5.48 -14.26 -5.15
N SER A 92 -6.10 -13.17 -5.61
CA SER A 92 -5.66 -12.17 -6.57
C SER A 92 -5.79 -10.74 -6.02
N ILE A 93 -5.00 -9.80 -6.53
CA ILE A 93 -5.16 -8.38 -6.18
C ILE A 93 -6.41 -7.75 -6.84
N THR A 94 -7.07 -8.44 -7.76
CA THR A 94 -8.34 -7.99 -8.34
C THR A 94 -9.41 -7.80 -7.27
N HIS A 95 -9.42 -8.61 -6.21
CA HIS A 95 -10.41 -8.48 -5.15
C HIS A 95 -10.22 -7.22 -4.29
N GLU A 96 -8.99 -6.71 -4.16
CA GLU A 96 -8.74 -5.39 -3.54
C GLU A 96 -9.45 -4.28 -4.31
N TRP A 97 -9.54 -4.41 -5.62
CA TRP A 97 -10.17 -3.44 -6.50
C TRP A 97 -11.69 -3.61 -6.57
N SER A 98 -12.15 -4.77 -7.07
CA SER A 98 -13.55 -5.04 -7.42
C SER A 98 -14.24 -6.09 -6.55
N GLY A 99 -13.57 -6.64 -5.53
CA GLY A 99 -14.17 -7.58 -4.60
C GLY A 99 -15.04 -6.91 -3.53
N ILE A 100 -15.73 -7.74 -2.74
CA ILE A 100 -16.62 -7.28 -1.65
C ILE A 100 -15.79 -6.48 -0.63
N GLY A 101 -16.16 -5.22 -0.41
CA GLY A 101 -15.42 -4.29 0.45
C GLY A 101 -14.12 -3.77 -0.17
N GLY A 102 -13.87 -4.04 -1.46
CA GLY A 102 -12.76 -3.48 -2.22
C GLY A 102 -12.95 -2.01 -2.61
N CYS A 103 -11.99 -1.45 -3.32
CA CYS A 103 -11.94 -0.02 -3.64
C CYS A 103 -13.21 0.52 -4.31
N LEU A 104 -13.82 -0.24 -5.23
CA LEU A 104 -15.04 0.19 -5.93
C LEU A 104 -16.23 0.29 -4.97
N GLU A 105 -16.49 -0.74 -4.14
CA GLU A 105 -17.58 -0.70 -3.16
C GLU A 105 -17.35 0.33 -2.06
N LEU A 106 -16.10 0.49 -1.62
CA LEU A 106 -15.73 1.53 -0.67
C LEU A 106 -16.00 2.93 -1.24
N SER A 107 -15.66 3.15 -2.52
CA SER A 107 -15.94 4.42 -3.19
C SER A 107 -17.44 4.72 -3.23
N ASP A 108 -18.28 3.73 -3.57
CA ASP A 108 -19.73 3.88 -3.60
C ASP A 108 -20.31 4.15 -2.21
N SER A 109 -19.84 3.45 -1.19
CA SER A 109 -20.26 3.63 0.20
C SER A 109 -19.92 5.04 0.73
N ILE A 110 -18.67 5.48 0.50
CA ILE A 110 -18.20 6.80 0.91
C ILE A 110 -18.92 7.91 0.12
N ALA A 111 -19.18 7.72 -1.16
CA ALA A 111 -19.94 8.66 -1.96
C ALA A 111 -21.33 8.91 -1.35
N LYS A 112 -22.03 7.84 -0.96
CA LYS A 112 -23.37 7.92 -0.34
C LYS A 112 -23.34 8.55 1.06
N SER A 113 -22.40 8.12 1.90
CA SER A 113 -22.35 8.53 3.32
C SER A 113 -21.77 9.94 3.53
N LYS A 114 -20.70 10.29 2.79
CA LYS A 114 -19.94 11.53 3.02
C LYS A 114 -20.15 12.61 1.95
N TYR A 115 -20.37 12.21 0.71
CA TYR A 115 -20.37 13.14 -0.43
C TYR A 115 -21.72 13.26 -1.14
N LYS A 116 -22.83 12.92 -0.47
CA LYS A 116 -24.20 13.05 -1.01
C LYS A 116 -24.39 12.39 -2.39
N GLY A 117 -23.71 11.26 -2.62
CA GLY A 117 -23.75 10.52 -3.88
C GLY A 117 -22.70 10.93 -4.93
N ASN A 118 -21.83 11.89 -4.62
CA ASN A 118 -20.75 12.27 -5.54
C ASN A 118 -19.59 11.26 -5.50
N SER A 119 -19.60 10.32 -6.45
CA SER A 119 -18.57 9.29 -6.57
C SER A 119 -17.19 9.85 -6.91
N TRP A 120 -17.11 10.96 -7.67
CA TRP A 120 -15.85 11.59 -8.01
C TRP A 120 -15.09 12.08 -6.76
N SER A 121 -15.81 12.71 -5.83
CA SER A 121 -15.20 13.20 -4.59
C SER A 121 -14.79 12.06 -3.64
N ALA A 122 -15.47 10.91 -3.68
CA ALA A 122 -15.13 9.75 -2.87
C ALA A 122 -13.73 9.18 -3.18
N TRP A 123 -13.25 9.34 -4.40
CA TRP A 123 -11.92 8.91 -4.80
C TRP A 123 -10.78 9.66 -4.08
N ASN A 124 -11.04 10.83 -3.50
CA ASN A 124 -10.06 11.51 -2.67
C ASN A 124 -9.71 10.70 -1.40
N ASP A 125 -10.67 9.93 -0.89
CA ASP A 125 -10.48 9.07 0.27
C ASP A 125 -9.91 7.70 -0.12
N ILE A 126 -10.29 7.15 -1.28
CA ILE A 126 -9.91 5.80 -1.71
C ILE A 126 -8.54 5.76 -2.37
N THR A 127 -8.21 6.76 -3.20
CA THR A 127 -6.92 6.80 -3.92
C THR A 127 -5.71 6.68 -3.00
N PRO A 128 -5.63 7.37 -1.84
CA PRO A 128 -4.52 7.21 -0.91
C PRO A 128 -4.41 5.78 -0.34
N ARG A 129 -5.54 5.13 -0.05
CA ARG A 129 -5.59 3.78 0.51
C ARG A 129 -5.10 2.74 -0.50
N HIS A 130 -5.60 2.81 -1.75
CA HIS A 130 -5.12 1.97 -2.85
C HIS A 130 -3.63 2.20 -3.14
N ARG A 131 -3.17 3.46 -3.12
CA ARG A 131 -1.75 3.78 -3.30
C ARG A 131 -0.90 3.18 -2.19
N ALA A 132 -1.33 3.27 -0.93
CA ALA A 132 -0.62 2.65 0.19
C ALA A 132 -0.47 1.13 0.02
N PHE A 133 -1.49 0.45 -0.52
CA PHE A 133 -1.40 -0.98 -0.85
C PHE A 133 -0.35 -1.24 -1.95
N LEU A 134 -0.36 -0.48 -3.05
CA LEU A 134 0.66 -0.62 -4.09
C LEU A 134 2.07 -0.31 -3.56
N ASP A 135 2.22 0.75 -2.78
CA ASP A 135 3.48 1.11 -2.13
C ASP A 135 3.99 -0.03 -1.23
N ARG A 136 3.08 -0.71 -0.51
CA ARG A 136 3.44 -1.88 0.30
C ARG A 136 3.99 -3.02 -0.54
N ILE A 137 3.36 -3.33 -1.68
CA ILE A 137 3.89 -4.31 -2.64
C ILE A 137 5.29 -3.89 -3.10
N MET A 138 5.48 -2.62 -3.48
CA MET A 138 6.75 -2.14 -4.05
C MET A 138 7.89 -2.11 -3.04
N GLN A 139 7.60 -1.79 -1.78
CA GLN A 139 8.60 -1.65 -0.72
C GLN A 139 8.89 -2.95 0.04
N SER A 140 8.10 -4.00 -0.19
CA SER A 140 8.28 -5.28 0.50
C SER A 140 9.70 -5.85 0.34
N PRO A 141 10.35 -6.34 1.39
CA PRO A 141 11.63 -7.03 1.30
C PRO A 141 11.52 -8.43 0.67
N LEU A 142 10.30 -8.92 0.43
CA LEU A 142 10.03 -10.21 -0.20
C LEU A 142 10.01 -10.09 -1.73
N HIS A 143 10.13 -11.22 -2.44
CA HIS A 143 9.67 -11.33 -3.82
C HIS A 143 8.13 -11.31 -3.82
N VAL A 144 7.51 -10.49 -4.65
CA VAL A 144 6.06 -10.39 -4.74
C VAL A 144 5.59 -10.81 -6.13
N ILE A 145 4.67 -11.78 -6.17
CA ILE A 145 3.98 -12.24 -7.35
C ILE A 145 2.49 -11.95 -7.14
N ALA A 146 1.92 -11.06 -7.94
CA ALA A 146 0.50 -10.73 -7.87
C ALA A 146 -0.23 -11.30 -9.07
N THR A 147 -1.38 -11.95 -8.87
CA THR A 147 -2.24 -12.34 -9.97
C THR A 147 -3.36 -11.30 -10.17
N MET A 148 -3.74 -11.08 -11.40
CA MET A 148 -4.85 -10.22 -11.80
C MET A 148 -5.76 -10.96 -12.78
N ARG A 149 -7.07 -10.87 -12.56
CA ARG A 149 -8.04 -11.31 -13.56
C ARG A 149 -8.02 -10.33 -14.73
N SER A 150 -8.21 -10.83 -15.94
CA SER A 150 -8.41 -9.99 -17.10
C SER A 150 -9.78 -10.25 -17.71
N LYS A 151 -10.32 -9.20 -18.31
CA LYS A 151 -11.59 -9.23 -19.06
C LYS A 151 -11.37 -8.64 -20.44
N THR A 152 -12.24 -9.01 -21.38
CA THR A 152 -12.23 -8.41 -22.73
C THR A 152 -12.60 -6.95 -22.62
N GLU A 153 -11.71 -6.06 -23.05
CA GLU A 153 -12.02 -4.66 -23.22
C GLU A 153 -12.81 -4.46 -24.51
N THR A 154 -13.90 -3.70 -24.43
CA THR A 154 -14.73 -3.37 -25.58
C THR A 154 -14.88 -1.86 -25.67
N ALA A 155 -14.85 -1.32 -26.89
CA ALA A 155 -15.17 0.07 -27.15
C ALA A 155 -16.26 0.20 -28.19
N GLN A 156 -17.06 1.27 -28.09
CA GLN A 156 -17.96 1.65 -29.17
C GLN A 156 -17.14 2.40 -30.22
N VAL A 157 -17.02 1.81 -31.39
CA VAL A 157 -16.39 2.45 -32.56
C VAL A 157 -17.49 2.79 -33.59
N GLU A 158 -17.31 3.90 -34.29
CA GLU A 158 -18.19 4.26 -35.38
C GLU A 158 -17.58 3.75 -36.68
N GLU A 159 -18.31 2.86 -37.36
CA GLU A 159 -17.93 2.30 -38.66
C GLU A 159 -19.08 2.55 -39.63
N ASN A 160 -18.80 3.32 -40.68
CA ASN A 160 -19.81 3.70 -41.71
C ASN A 160 -21.06 4.38 -41.11
N GLY A 161 -20.92 5.28 -40.15
CA GLY A 161 -22.03 5.98 -39.50
C GLY A 161 -22.87 5.13 -38.55
N ARG A 162 -22.44 3.90 -38.23
CA ARG A 162 -23.10 3.01 -37.27
C ARG A 162 -22.20 2.71 -36.09
N LYS A 163 -22.75 2.81 -34.89
CA LYS A 163 -22.05 2.42 -33.66
C LYS A 163 -21.96 0.89 -33.60
N LYS A 164 -20.73 0.39 -33.47
CA LYS A 164 -20.41 -1.04 -33.33
C LYS A 164 -19.55 -1.25 -32.11
N VAL A 165 -19.79 -2.34 -31.41
CA VAL A 165 -18.90 -2.74 -30.28
C VAL A 165 -17.73 -3.50 -30.87
N ALA A 166 -16.52 -2.93 -30.72
CA ALA A 166 -15.28 -3.60 -31.08
C ALA A 166 -14.59 -4.14 -29.83
N LYS A 167 -13.97 -5.32 -29.93
CA LYS A 167 -13.09 -5.87 -28.90
C LYS A 167 -11.70 -5.25 -29.08
N LEU A 168 -11.20 -4.58 -28.04
CA LEU A 168 -9.88 -3.93 -28.06
C LEU A 168 -8.75 -4.83 -27.57
N GLY A 169 -9.08 -5.94 -26.90
CA GLY A 169 -8.12 -6.86 -26.32
C GLY A 169 -8.50 -7.31 -24.92
N MET A 170 -7.54 -7.80 -24.18
CA MET A 170 -7.70 -8.15 -22.77
C MET A 170 -7.15 -7.01 -21.91
N LYS A 171 -7.88 -6.67 -20.84
CA LYS A 171 -7.48 -5.66 -19.85
C LYS A 171 -7.54 -6.28 -18.46
N SER A 172 -6.52 -6.00 -17.64
CA SER A 172 -6.51 -6.42 -16.23
C SER A 172 -7.67 -5.76 -15.46
N GLU A 173 -8.32 -6.52 -14.60
CA GLU A 173 -9.38 -6.03 -13.73
C GLU A 173 -8.75 -5.43 -12.46
N GLN A 174 -8.17 -4.27 -12.64
CA GLN A 174 -7.54 -3.46 -11.61
C GLN A 174 -7.60 -1.98 -12.03
N ARG A 175 -7.20 -1.07 -11.17
CA ARG A 175 -7.08 0.35 -11.51
C ARG A 175 -6.12 0.54 -12.66
N ASP A 176 -6.51 1.38 -13.62
CA ASP A 176 -5.67 1.70 -14.78
C ASP A 176 -4.31 2.23 -14.33
N GLY A 177 -3.26 1.67 -14.91
CA GLY A 177 -1.88 2.05 -14.62
C GLY A 177 -1.20 1.21 -13.51
N THR A 178 -1.91 0.31 -12.84
CA THR A 178 -1.31 -0.59 -11.84
C THR A 178 -0.17 -1.42 -12.42
N GLU A 179 -0.25 -1.79 -13.69
CA GLU A 179 0.79 -2.56 -14.40
C GLU A 179 2.13 -1.80 -14.47
N TYR A 180 2.11 -0.47 -14.43
CA TYR A 180 3.34 0.33 -14.47
C TYR A 180 4.20 0.19 -13.21
N GLU A 181 3.62 -0.23 -12.11
CA GLU A 181 4.35 -0.42 -10.86
C GLU A 181 5.22 -1.69 -10.88
N PHE A 182 4.79 -2.74 -11.58
CA PHE A 182 5.52 -4.01 -11.62
C PHE A 182 6.77 -3.96 -12.51
N THR A 183 7.78 -4.76 -12.16
CA THR A 183 9.01 -4.94 -12.95
C THR A 183 8.75 -5.74 -14.21
N VAL A 184 7.93 -6.78 -14.09
CA VAL A 184 7.51 -7.67 -15.17
C VAL A 184 6.01 -7.88 -15.07
N VAL A 185 5.32 -7.83 -16.21
CA VAL A 185 3.89 -8.19 -16.35
C VAL A 185 3.79 -9.23 -17.46
N LEU A 186 3.24 -10.38 -17.12
CA LEU A 186 3.04 -11.49 -18.04
C LEU A 186 1.56 -11.77 -18.23
N ASP A 187 1.10 -11.71 -19.45
CA ASP A 187 -0.27 -12.02 -19.84
C ASP A 187 -0.38 -13.50 -20.22
N LEU A 188 -1.16 -14.25 -19.45
CA LEU A 188 -1.40 -15.66 -19.69
C LEU A 188 -2.63 -15.87 -20.56
N VAL A 189 -2.46 -16.64 -21.62
CA VAL A 189 -3.58 -17.08 -22.47
C VAL A 189 -4.13 -18.41 -21.99
N HIS A 190 -5.43 -18.65 -22.25
CA HIS A 190 -6.08 -19.88 -21.85
C HIS A 190 -5.51 -21.10 -22.62
N ASP A 191 -5.31 -20.94 -23.91
CA ASP A 191 -4.84 -22.02 -24.78
C ASP A 191 -3.33 -22.21 -24.59
N GLY A 192 -2.93 -23.40 -24.10
CA GLY A 192 -1.54 -23.75 -23.87
C GLY A 192 -0.86 -23.07 -22.68
N HIS A 193 -1.56 -22.23 -21.94
CA HIS A 193 -1.05 -21.50 -20.76
C HIS A 193 0.26 -20.74 -21.05
N TYR A 194 0.37 -20.21 -22.26
CA TYR A 194 1.54 -19.39 -22.65
C TYR A 194 1.48 -18.03 -21.97
N ALA A 195 2.64 -17.56 -21.55
CA ALA A 195 2.86 -16.25 -20.99
C ALA A 195 3.57 -15.35 -21.99
N ALA A 196 2.98 -14.20 -22.30
CA ALA A 196 3.57 -13.15 -23.13
C ALA A 196 3.84 -11.92 -22.26
N ALA A 197 4.99 -11.29 -22.42
CA ALA A 197 5.29 -10.08 -21.65
C ALA A 197 4.60 -8.86 -22.26
N SER A 198 3.70 -8.22 -21.50
CA SER A 198 3.21 -6.88 -21.81
C SER A 198 4.13 -5.80 -21.21
N LYS A 199 4.93 -6.15 -20.21
CA LYS A 199 5.99 -5.33 -19.65
C LYS A 199 7.14 -6.21 -19.17
N ASP A 200 8.36 -5.86 -19.57
CA ASP A 200 9.56 -6.56 -19.14
C ASP A 200 10.75 -5.60 -19.03
N ARG A 201 11.16 -5.29 -17.80
CA ARG A 201 12.37 -4.50 -17.54
C ARG A 201 13.64 -5.35 -17.49
N THR A 202 13.51 -6.69 -17.56
CA THR A 202 14.63 -7.61 -17.44
C THR A 202 15.21 -8.01 -18.80
N GLY A 203 14.40 -7.95 -19.85
CA GLY A 203 14.72 -8.45 -21.19
C GLY A 203 14.70 -9.99 -21.30
N LEU A 204 14.26 -10.70 -20.26
CA LEU A 204 14.22 -12.17 -20.22
C LEU A 204 13.04 -12.76 -21.00
N PHE A 205 11.98 -11.98 -21.20
CA PHE A 205 10.72 -12.42 -21.79
C PHE A 205 10.45 -11.80 -23.16
N SER A 206 11.48 -11.32 -23.85
CA SER A 206 11.39 -10.65 -25.16
C SER A 206 11.21 -11.58 -26.36
N GLY A 207 11.09 -12.88 -26.14
CA GLY A 207 10.92 -13.89 -27.21
C GLY A 207 9.48 -14.33 -27.39
N ASP A 208 9.30 -15.46 -28.10
CA ASP A 208 8.00 -16.07 -28.26
C ASP A 208 7.37 -16.43 -26.91
N PRO A 209 6.03 -16.32 -26.80
CA PRO A 209 5.32 -16.72 -25.58
C PRO A 209 5.60 -18.19 -25.21
N LYS A 210 5.87 -18.45 -23.94
CA LYS A 210 6.19 -19.78 -23.41
C LYS A 210 5.44 -20.02 -22.11
N PRO A 211 5.16 -21.30 -21.76
CA PRO A 211 4.63 -21.62 -20.45
C PRO A 211 5.65 -21.27 -19.36
N ILE A 212 5.16 -20.79 -18.23
CA ILE A 212 6.00 -20.56 -17.05
C ILE A 212 6.34 -21.90 -16.42
N THR A 213 7.61 -22.07 -16.08
CA THR A 213 8.18 -23.27 -15.47
C THR A 213 9.04 -22.92 -14.26
N VAL A 214 9.45 -23.91 -13.48
CA VAL A 214 10.40 -23.72 -12.38
C VAL A 214 11.72 -23.10 -12.88
N SER A 215 12.18 -23.45 -14.09
CA SER A 215 13.39 -22.85 -14.68
C SER A 215 13.20 -21.36 -14.99
N THR A 216 11.99 -20.92 -15.30
CA THR A 216 11.68 -19.48 -15.47
C THR A 216 11.92 -18.70 -14.18
N GLY A 217 11.50 -19.25 -13.03
CA GLY A 217 11.78 -18.67 -11.71
C GLY A 217 13.25 -18.61 -11.37
N LYS A 218 14.01 -19.66 -11.70
CA LYS A 218 15.48 -19.68 -11.53
C LYS A 218 16.16 -18.61 -12.37
N THR A 219 15.80 -18.51 -13.64
CA THR A 219 16.38 -17.51 -14.55
C THR A 219 16.12 -16.08 -14.06
N ILE A 220 14.92 -15.77 -13.57
CA ILE A 220 14.61 -14.43 -13.10
C ILE A 220 15.33 -14.10 -11.79
N VAL A 221 15.45 -15.05 -10.85
CA VAL A 221 16.18 -14.80 -9.59
C VAL A 221 17.67 -14.65 -9.83
N ASP A 222 18.25 -15.40 -10.75
CA ASP A 222 19.65 -15.24 -11.15
C ASP A 222 19.89 -13.85 -11.75
N TRP A 223 18.98 -13.38 -12.59
CA TRP A 223 19.04 -12.02 -13.13
C TRP A 223 18.93 -10.97 -12.03
N LEU A 224 17.99 -11.09 -11.08
CA LEU A 224 17.81 -10.15 -9.97
C LEU A 224 19.04 -10.09 -9.06
N ASN A 225 19.71 -11.21 -8.85
CA ASN A 225 20.90 -11.34 -8.00
C ASN A 225 22.21 -10.95 -8.72
N SER A 226 22.22 -10.81 -10.04
CA SER A 226 23.44 -10.44 -10.80
C SER A 226 23.79 -8.94 -10.73
N GLY A 227 23.00 -8.13 -9.99
CA GLY A 227 23.35 -6.74 -9.66
C GLY A 227 24.40 -6.66 -8.55
N ALA A 228 24.99 -5.48 -8.37
CA ALA A 228 25.80 -5.18 -7.20
C ALA A 228 24.96 -5.32 -5.91
N ASP A 229 25.59 -5.72 -4.81
CA ASP A 229 24.94 -5.70 -3.52
C ASP A 229 24.42 -4.29 -3.25
N LEU A 230 23.20 -4.20 -2.72
CA LEU A 230 22.71 -2.94 -2.18
C LEU A 230 23.76 -2.46 -1.18
N ALA A 231 24.33 -1.27 -1.41
CA ALA A 231 25.06 -0.61 -0.34
C ALA A 231 24.13 -0.65 0.88
N PRO A 232 24.66 -1.06 2.06
CA PRO A 232 23.81 -1.05 3.26
C PRO A 232 23.10 0.30 3.27
N GLU A 233 21.77 0.28 3.29
CA GLU A 233 21.03 1.54 3.52
C GLU A 233 21.78 2.24 4.64
N PRO A 234 22.19 3.52 4.45
CA PRO A 234 22.72 4.27 5.56
C PRO A 234 21.71 4.06 6.67
N PRO A 235 22.14 3.61 7.88
CA PRO A 235 21.20 3.22 8.93
C PRO A 235 20.10 4.25 8.87
N LYS A 236 18.86 3.80 8.58
CA LYS A 236 17.69 4.69 8.63
C LYS A 236 17.97 5.49 9.87
N PRO A 237 18.12 6.86 9.79
CA PRO A 237 18.42 7.61 10.98
C PRO A 237 17.47 7.01 11.98
N GLU A 238 18.01 6.34 13.00
CA GLU A 238 17.25 5.56 13.97
C GLU A 238 16.05 6.42 14.18
N ALA A 239 14.87 5.97 13.72
CA ALA A 239 13.69 6.81 13.76
C ALA A 239 13.69 7.16 15.22
N ASP A 240 14.18 8.38 15.47
CA ASP A 240 14.46 8.91 16.80
C ASP A 240 13.33 8.30 17.61
N ALA A 241 13.63 7.36 18.51
CA ALA A 241 12.61 6.65 19.28
C ALA A 241 11.74 7.64 20.10
N GLY A 242 11.81 8.92 19.74
CA GLY A 242 11.08 10.07 20.20
C GLY A 242 10.24 10.83 19.14
N LYS A 243 10.20 10.40 17.85
CA LYS A 243 9.30 11.04 16.84
C LYS A 243 8.28 10.08 16.26
N ILE A 244 7.49 9.51 17.13
CA ILE A 244 6.15 9.04 16.78
C ILE A 244 5.39 10.29 16.30
N THR A 245 4.72 10.19 15.14
CA THR A 245 3.78 11.23 14.69
C THR A 245 2.87 11.57 15.87
N PRO A 246 2.89 12.79 16.36
CA PRO A 246 2.52 13.06 17.76
C PRO A 246 1.07 12.79 18.13
N ALA A 247 0.15 12.70 17.18
CA ALA A 247 -1.27 12.71 17.48
C ALA A 247 -1.92 11.34 17.80
N ALA A 248 -1.47 10.24 17.21
CA ALA A 248 -2.14 8.93 17.38
C ALA A 248 -1.58 8.09 18.54
N GLY A 249 -0.38 8.38 19.02
CA GLY A 249 0.30 7.61 20.06
C GLY A 249 0.33 8.27 21.45
N ALA A 250 0.17 9.59 21.55
CA ALA A 250 0.26 10.30 22.83
C ALA A 250 -0.91 9.99 23.77
N MET A 251 -2.14 9.94 23.23
CA MET A 251 -3.34 9.56 24.01
C MET A 251 -3.23 8.14 24.60
N GLY A 252 -2.56 7.21 23.92
CA GLY A 252 -2.36 5.84 24.42
C GLY A 252 -1.22 5.69 25.43
N ARG A 253 -0.37 6.71 25.62
CA ARG A 253 0.74 6.71 26.59
C ARG A 253 0.43 7.47 27.87
N VAL A 254 -0.60 8.29 27.82
CA VAL A 254 -1.08 9.00 29.03
C VAL A 254 -1.84 8.02 29.92
N ALA A 255 -1.53 8.05 31.21
CA ALA A 255 -2.21 7.23 32.20
C ALA A 255 -3.72 7.55 32.22
N PRO A 256 -4.62 6.54 32.34
CA PRO A 256 -6.07 6.74 32.26
C PRO A 256 -6.62 7.76 33.28
N ASP A 257 -6.00 7.87 34.43
CA ASP A 257 -6.34 8.83 35.49
C ASP A 257 -5.93 10.28 35.18
N ARG A 258 -5.18 10.51 34.11
CA ARG A 258 -4.76 11.84 33.64
C ARG A 258 -5.61 12.38 32.49
N MET A 259 -6.54 11.60 31.96
CA MET A 259 -7.39 12.03 30.83
C MET A 259 -8.25 13.25 31.18
N ASP A 260 -8.85 13.28 32.38
CA ASP A 260 -9.63 14.43 32.83
C ASP A 260 -8.81 15.73 32.89
N VAL A 261 -7.50 15.61 33.24
CA VAL A 261 -6.57 16.75 33.27
C VAL A 261 -6.26 17.26 31.88
N ILE A 262 -6.11 16.35 30.91
CA ILE A 262 -5.88 16.70 29.49
C ILE A 262 -7.09 17.43 28.91
N ASP A 263 -8.30 16.95 29.18
CA ASP A 263 -9.54 17.57 28.73
C ASP A 263 -9.74 18.96 29.38
N ASP A 264 -9.38 19.13 30.65
CA ASP A 264 -9.39 20.43 31.34
C ASP A 264 -8.40 21.42 30.67
N TYR A 265 -7.16 21.03 30.45
CA TYR A 265 -6.19 21.88 29.75
C TYR A 265 -6.63 22.25 28.33
N ALA A 266 -7.17 21.29 27.55
CA ALA A 266 -7.67 21.57 26.23
C ALA A 266 -8.81 22.58 26.24
N THR A 267 -9.77 22.41 27.18
CA THR A 267 -10.92 23.33 27.35
C THR A 267 -10.45 24.73 27.73
N ARG A 268 -9.54 24.86 28.69
CA ARG A 268 -9.01 26.16 29.13
C ARG A 268 -8.23 26.88 28.03
N LEU A 269 -7.46 26.15 27.21
CA LEU A 269 -6.77 26.69 26.02
C LEU A 269 -7.74 27.14 24.95
N GLN A 270 -8.81 26.39 24.68
CA GLN A 270 -9.86 26.77 23.74
C GLN A 270 -10.56 28.05 24.22
N ASP A 271 -10.84 28.18 25.51
CA ASP A 271 -11.45 29.38 26.07
C ASP A 271 -10.52 30.59 26.04
N ALA A 272 -9.20 30.41 26.24
CA ALA A 272 -8.21 31.47 26.03
C ALA A 272 -8.17 31.92 24.57
N CYS A 273 -8.22 30.99 23.61
CA CYS A 273 -8.31 31.31 22.19
C CYS A 273 -9.58 32.10 21.85
N LYS A 274 -10.77 31.72 22.37
CA LYS A 274 -12.04 32.44 22.14
C LYS A 274 -11.99 33.85 22.69
N ARG A 275 -11.29 34.08 23.81
CA ARG A 275 -11.15 35.40 24.44
C ARG A 275 -9.99 36.21 23.84
N ASN A 276 -9.25 35.65 22.90
CA ASN A 276 -8.04 36.23 22.30
C ASN A 276 -6.98 36.61 23.36
N ASP A 277 -6.84 35.76 24.41
CA ASP A 277 -5.97 36.00 25.56
C ASP A 277 -4.65 35.23 25.37
N GLU A 278 -3.67 35.91 24.75
CA GLU A 278 -2.35 35.33 24.44
C GLU A 278 -1.54 35.03 25.72
N SER A 279 -1.65 35.84 26.77
CA SER A 279 -0.90 35.63 28.01
C SER A 279 -1.34 34.34 28.70
N SER A 280 -2.65 34.18 28.93
CA SER A 280 -3.19 32.96 29.55
C SER A 280 -2.91 31.73 28.72
N ALA A 281 -2.96 31.81 27.37
CA ALA A 281 -2.66 30.67 26.52
C ALA A 281 -1.19 30.22 26.63
N ALA A 282 -0.25 31.15 26.70
CA ALA A 282 1.17 30.83 26.84
C ALA A 282 1.50 30.27 28.23
N GLU A 283 0.90 30.81 29.29
CA GLU A 283 1.05 30.32 30.67
C GLU A 283 0.52 28.89 30.81
N LEU A 284 -0.66 28.58 30.27
CA LEU A 284 -1.25 27.24 30.28
C LEU A 284 -0.34 26.21 29.59
N VAL A 285 0.25 26.56 28.45
CA VAL A 285 1.21 25.66 27.78
C VAL A 285 2.48 25.43 28.61
N ALA A 286 2.93 26.43 29.37
CA ALA A 286 4.09 26.30 30.23
C ALA A 286 3.80 25.45 31.49
N GLU A 287 2.55 25.40 31.96
CA GLU A 287 2.13 24.56 33.09
C GLU A 287 2.22 23.06 32.78
N ILE A 288 2.03 22.64 31.51
CA ILE A 288 2.08 21.23 31.12
C ILE A 288 3.55 20.80 31.04
N GLN A 289 4.00 20.05 32.04
CA GLN A 289 5.39 19.61 32.13
C GLN A 289 5.66 18.32 31.36
N ASP A 290 4.70 17.40 31.30
CA ASP A 290 4.84 16.13 30.62
C ASP A 290 4.70 16.29 29.10
N ALA A 291 5.63 15.68 28.35
CA ALA A 291 5.70 15.80 26.89
C ALA A 291 4.55 15.06 26.19
N ASP A 292 4.12 13.91 26.71
CA ASP A 292 3.03 13.13 26.13
C ASP A 292 1.67 13.77 26.44
N GLU A 293 1.47 14.34 27.65
CA GLU A 293 0.30 15.16 27.99
C GLU A 293 0.22 16.40 27.08
N LYS A 294 1.33 17.09 26.87
CA LYS A 294 1.40 18.25 25.96
C LYS A 294 0.94 17.91 24.54
N VAL A 295 1.39 16.77 24.02
CA VAL A 295 1.00 16.28 22.70
C VAL A 295 -0.46 15.83 22.68
N ALA A 296 -0.96 15.21 23.76
CA ALA A 296 -2.34 14.80 23.87
C ALA A 296 -3.29 16.02 23.88
N VAL A 297 -3.03 17.03 24.70
CA VAL A 297 -3.77 18.31 24.70
C VAL A 297 -3.73 18.96 23.33
N TRP A 298 -2.56 18.99 22.67
CA TRP A 298 -2.40 19.55 21.33
C TRP A 298 -3.26 18.84 20.30
N SER A 299 -3.49 17.52 20.44
CA SER A 299 -4.33 16.74 19.52
C SER A 299 -5.82 17.11 19.58
N LEU A 300 -6.28 17.63 20.70
CA LEU A 300 -7.68 18.04 20.94
C LEU A 300 -8.01 19.46 20.41
N LEU A 301 -7.01 20.24 20.03
CA LEU A 301 -7.17 21.59 19.51
C LEU A 301 -7.33 21.60 17.99
N ASP A 302 -8.05 22.56 17.44
CA ASP A 302 -8.17 22.75 16.01
C ASP A 302 -6.97 23.49 15.40
N SER A 303 -6.95 23.67 14.06
CA SER A 303 -5.84 24.31 13.35
C SER A 303 -5.70 25.79 13.66
N ALA A 304 -6.79 26.49 13.90
CA ALA A 304 -6.81 27.92 14.22
C ALA A 304 -6.33 28.14 15.68
N GLU A 305 -6.81 27.34 16.61
CA GLU A 305 -6.39 27.34 18.01
C GLU A 305 -4.90 27.06 18.16
N ARG A 306 -4.40 26.02 17.47
CA ARG A 306 -2.94 25.71 17.44
C ARG A 306 -2.10 26.87 16.91
N SER A 307 -2.59 27.56 15.90
CA SER A 307 -1.89 28.69 15.29
C SER A 307 -1.87 29.90 16.22
N PHE A 308 -2.97 30.16 16.94
CA PHE A 308 -3.05 31.18 17.96
C PHE A 308 -2.07 30.92 19.10
N ILE A 309 -2.09 29.72 19.68
CA ILE A 309 -1.25 29.33 20.82
C ILE A 309 0.23 29.39 20.45
N LYS A 310 0.63 28.95 19.24
CA LYS A 310 2.03 29.08 18.76
C LYS A 310 2.51 30.52 18.76
N ARG A 311 1.67 31.46 18.32
CA ARG A 311 2.01 32.89 18.31
C ARG A 311 2.15 33.44 19.73
N ALA A 312 1.23 33.06 20.63
CA ALA A 312 1.24 33.47 22.02
C ALA A 312 2.52 33.03 22.74
N VAL A 313 2.92 31.76 22.56
CA VAL A 313 4.14 31.20 23.16
C VAL A 313 5.41 31.90 22.57
N ALA A 314 5.43 32.15 21.27
CA ALA A 314 6.55 32.85 20.63
C ALA A 314 6.69 34.32 21.13
N ALA A 315 5.57 35.01 21.30
CA ALA A 315 5.56 36.40 21.82
C ALA A 315 6.09 36.46 23.27
N GLN A 316 5.74 35.49 24.12
CA GLN A 316 6.22 35.42 25.50
C GLN A 316 7.71 35.14 25.59
N GLN A 317 8.26 34.26 24.72
CA GLN A 317 9.71 33.99 24.66
C GLN A 317 10.51 35.21 24.26
N HIS A 318 10.07 35.98 23.28
CA HIS A 318 10.73 37.26 22.89
C HIS A 318 10.70 38.31 23.97
N THR A 319 9.67 38.31 24.82
CA THR A 319 9.58 39.25 25.95
C THR A 319 10.55 38.87 27.09
N GLN A 320 10.78 37.57 27.29
CA GLN A 320 11.74 37.08 28.31
C GLN A 320 13.21 37.22 27.90
N GLU A 321 13.53 37.20 26.61
CA GLU A 321 14.87 37.41 26.08
C GLU A 321 15.27 38.93 26.06
N ALA A 322 14.30 39.82 26.15
CA ALA A 322 14.49 41.28 26.10
C ALA A 322 14.53 41.95 27.50
N ALA A 323 14.28 41.19 28.56
CA ALA A 323 14.27 41.65 29.96
C ALA A 323 15.53 41.13 30.72
#